data_0e1216d45764a13189fc61e94ac9adf3
#
_entry.id   0e1216d45764a13189fc61e94ac9adf3
#
_cell.length_a   1.000
_cell.length_b   1.000
_cell.length_c   1.000
_cell.angle_alpha   90.00
_cell.angle_beta   90.00
_cell.angle_gamma   90.00
#
_symmetry.space_group_name_H-M   'P 1'
#
loop_
_entity.id
_entity.type
_entity.pdbx_description
1 polymer ?
#
loop_
_entity_poly.entity_id
_entity_poly.type
_entity_poly.pdbx_seq_one_letter_code
_entity_poly.pdbx_strand_id
1 'polypeptide(L)'
;MELEPTAKKSKGKKSRIVFGVLAAIAVALIIWVLSGPESGVKMGNEMDRYALEYIENHNLLNHTEKLIAYYDVTISMNGSEAAILTTERILYHKDGRTTSIDLRDAVDVQHRHQSLIGDIIEVRTESGERIKIEVAPLNDGESFYNALMDVWRAPGA
;
A
#
# COMPACT_ATOMS: atom_id res chain seq x y z
N MET A 1 23.31 73.07 -9.04
CA MET A 1 22.55 72.33 -8.03
C MET A 1 21.72 71.25 -8.77
N GLU A 2 22.34 70.11 -8.98
CA GLU A 2 21.91 69.05 -9.88
C GLU A 2 21.16 68.02 -9.00
N LEU A 3 19.92 67.73 -9.33
CA LEU A 3 19.11 66.74 -8.61
C LEU A 3 19.27 65.37 -9.30
N GLU A 4 19.93 64.41 -8.62
CA GLU A 4 20.01 63.04 -9.07
C GLU A 4 18.63 62.36 -9.09
N PRO A 5 18.31 61.53 -10.12
CA PRO A 5 17.09 60.76 -10.14
C PRO A 5 17.26 59.46 -9.33
N THR A 6 16.49 59.31 -8.25
CA THR A 6 16.44 58.08 -7.46
C THR A 6 15.80 56.94 -8.25
N ALA A 7 16.58 55.93 -8.56
CA ALA A 7 16.12 54.70 -9.23
C ALA A 7 15.18 53.91 -8.32
N LYS A 8 13.91 53.84 -8.66
CA LYS A 8 12.86 53.10 -8.00
C LYS A 8 13.05 51.59 -8.23
N LYS A 9 13.55 50.87 -7.22
CA LYS A 9 13.87 49.45 -7.26
C LYS A 9 12.62 48.60 -7.49
N SER A 10 12.49 47.97 -8.68
CA SER A 10 11.42 47.04 -9.07
C SER A 10 11.52 45.70 -8.30
N LYS A 11 11.19 45.69 -7.01
CA LYS A 11 11.17 44.49 -6.17
C LYS A 11 9.86 43.65 -6.29
N GLY A 12 8.79 44.21 -6.83
CA GLY A 12 7.46 43.58 -6.82
C GLY A 12 7.24 42.48 -7.89
N LYS A 13 7.93 42.59 -9.03
CA LYS A 13 7.66 41.70 -10.19
C LYS A 13 8.36 40.33 -10.04
N LYS A 14 9.56 40.28 -9.49
CA LYS A 14 10.31 39.04 -9.24
C LYS A 14 9.66 38.19 -8.14
N SER A 15 9.14 38.80 -7.07
CA SER A 15 8.46 38.08 -5.98
C SER A 15 7.18 37.42 -6.45
N ARG A 16 6.41 38.08 -7.33
CA ARG A 16 5.15 37.50 -7.88
C ARG A 16 5.41 36.31 -8.81
N ILE A 17 6.52 36.35 -9.57
CA ILE A 17 6.91 35.23 -10.44
C ILE A 17 7.36 34.03 -9.59
N VAL A 18 8.16 34.24 -8.56
CA VAL A 18 8.62 33.18 -7.66
C VAL A 18 7.43 32.54 -6.94
N PHE A 19 6.47 33.33 -6.49
CA PHE A 19 5.27 32.79 -5.83
C PHE A 19 4.40 31.99 -6.79
N GLY A 20 4.26 32.45 -8.05
CA GLY A 20 3.53 31.69 -9.08
C GLY A 20 4.18 30.35 -9.43
N VAL A 21 5.52 30.31 -9.51
CA VAL A 21 6.29 29.08 -9.75
C VAL A 21 6.14 28.08 -8.59
N LEU A 22 6.25 28.56 -7.34
CA LEU A 22 6.07 27.71 -6.17
C LEU A 22 4.64 27.15 -6.07
N ALA A 23 3.64 27.96 -6.39
CA ALA A 23 2.25 27.50 -6.43
C ALA A 23 2.03 26.45 -7.53
N ALA A 24 2.62 26.63 -8.72
CA ALA A 24 2.55 25.67 -9.82
C ALA A 24 3.22 24.34 -9.46
N ILE A 25 4.39 24.38 -8.79
CA ILE A 25 5.08 23.18 -8.31
C ILE A 25 4.23 22.46 -7.26
N ALA A 26 3.63 23.19 -6.30
CA ALA A 26 2.76 22.60 -5.29
C ALA A 26 1.53 21.92 -5.92
N VAL A 27 0.90 22.57 -6.91
CA VAL A 27 -0.24 21.97 -7.65
C VAL A 27 0.20 20.75 -8.44
N ALA A 28 1.36 20.78 -9.10
CA ALA A 28 1.90 19.64 -9.83
C ALA A 28 2.21 18.45 -8.91
N LEU A 29 2.75 18.71 -7.70
CA LEU A 29 2.99 17.68 -6.69
C LEU A 29 1.68 17.09 -6.17
N ILE A 30 0.65 17.91 -5.93
CA ILE A 30 -0.67 17.43 -5.52
C ILE A 30 -1.29 16.55 -6.60
N ILE A 31 -1.24 16.99 -7.87
CA ILE A 31 -1.75 16.19 -9.00
C ILE A 31 -0.97 14.88 -9.12
N TRP A 32 0.36 14.90 -8.96
CA TRP A 32 1.19 13.71 -9.02
C TRP A 32 0.84 12.72 -7.90
N VAL A 33 0.63 13.19 -6.66
CA VAL A 33 0.21 12.36 -5.52
C VAL A 33 -1.20 11.78 -5.75
N LEU A 34 -2.13 12.57 -6.31
CA LEU A 34 -3.51 12.13 -6.58
C LEU A 34 -3.65 11.28 -7.85
N SER A 35 -2.65 11.28 -8.73
CA SER A 35 -2.65 10.50 -10.00
C SER A 35 -1.80 9.23 -9.90
N GLY A 36 -1.14 9.00 -8.76
CA GLY A 36 -0.44 7.74 -8.48
C GLY A 36 -1.41 6.57 -8.40
N PRO A 37 -0.94 5.32 -8.57
CA PRO A 37 -1.77 4.15 -8.29
C PRO A 37 -2.32 4.29 -6.87
N GLU A 38 -3.60 4.01 -6.70
CA GLU A 38 -4.25 4.10 -5.40
C GLU A 38 -3.56 3.11 -4.46
N SER A 39 -2.80 3.65 -3.49
CA SER A 39 -2.24 2.85 -2.41
C SER A 39 -3.39 2.30 -1.58
N GLY A 40 -3.24 1.08 -1.09
CA GLY A 40 -4.22 0.47 -0.20
C GLY A 40 -4.48 -0.99 -0.51
N VAL A 41 -5.31 -1.57 0.30
CA VAL A 41 -5.79 -2.95 0.10
C VAL A 41 -6.66 -3.01 -1.14
N LYS A 42 -6.39 -3.95 -2.02
CA LYS A 42 -7.18 -4.26 -3.22
C LYS A 42 -7.90 -5.58 -3.02
N MET A 43 -9.18 -5.62 -3.35
CA MET A 43 -10.00 -6.81 -3.26
C MET A 43 -10.14 -7.48 -4.64
N GLY A 44 -10.36 -8.77 -4.68
CA GLY A 44 -10.35 -9.67 -5.82
C GLY A 44 -10.55 -9.10 -7.24
N ASN A 45 -11.58 -8.29 -7.45
CA ASN A 45 -11.91 -7.70 -8.76
C ASN A 45 -11.31 -6.29 -9.01
N GLU A 46 -10.65 -5.72 -8.00
CA GLU A 46 -10.06 -4.37 -8.04
C GLU A 46 -8.53 -4.40 -8.16
N MET A 47 -7.97 -5.58 -8.48
CA MET A 47 -6.53 -5.77 -8.56
C MET A 47 -5.91 -4.97 -9.67
N ASP A 48 -4.87 -4.24 -9.35
CA ASP A 48 -4.04 -3.55 -10.33
C ASP A 48 -3.31 -4.54 -11.24
N ARG A 49 -3.18 -4.19 -12.51
CA ARG A 49 -2.54 -5.06 -13.50
C ARG A 49 -1.09 -5.40 -13.14
N TYR A 50 -0.32 -4.45 -12.59
CA TYR A 50 1.06 -4.70 -12.20
C TYR A 50 1.16 -5.78 -11.10
N ALA A 51 0.20 -5.80 -10.16
CA ALA A 51 0.16 -6.78 -9.08
C ALA A 51 -0.13 -8.18 -9.63
N LEU A 52 -1.09 -8.30 -10.55
CA LEU A 52 -1.40 -9.57 -11.21
C LEU A 52 -0.21 -10.08 -12.02
N GLU A 53 0.43 -9.23 -12.83
CA GLU A 53 1.63 -9.56 -13.59
C GLU A 53 2.79 -9.99 -12.67
N TYR A 54 2.96 -9.32 -11.53
CA TYR A 54 4.00 -9.69 -10.56
C TYR A 54 3.72 -11.07 -9.93
N ILE A 55 2.48 -11.30 -9.49
CA ILE A 55 2.04 -12.57 -8.92
C ILE A 55 2.27 -13.72 -9.92
N GLU A 56 1.90 -13.52 -11.18
CA GLU A 56 2.06 -14.51 -12.24
C GLU A 56 3.53 -14.77 -12.55
N ASN A 57 4.34 -13.73 -12.75
CA ASN A 57 5.76 -13.84 -13.08
C ASN A 57 6.57 -14.53 -11.98
N HIS A 58 6.14 -14.45 -10.73
CA HIS A 58 6.82 -15.08 -9.59
C HIS A 58 6.15 -16.37 -9.13
N ASN A 59 5.09 -16.82 -9.83
CA ASN A 59 4.34 -18.04 -9.50
C ASN A 59 3.89 -18.07 -8.02
N LEU A 60 3.36 -16.96 -7.52
CA LEU A 60 3.02 -16.84 -6.10
C LEU A 60 1.75 -17.59 -5.73
N LEU A 61 0.89 -17.92 -6.69
CA LEU A 61 -0.36 -18.66 -6.48
C LEU A 61 -0.29 -20.06 -7.08
N ASN A 62 -0.94 -21.00 -6.42
CA ASN A 62 -1.23 -22.31 -6.99
C ASN A 62 -2.41 -22.23 -7.96
N HIS A 63 -2.54 -23.19 -8.86
CA HIS A 63 -3.59 -23.21 -9.90
C HIS A 63 -5.02 -23.27 -9.35
N THR A 64 -5.20 -23.77 -8.11
CA THR A 64 -6.50 -23.91 -7.45
C THR A 64 -6.88 -22.67 -6.63
N GLU A 65 -5.89 -21.85 -6.29
CA GLU A 65 -6.09 -20.68 -5.43
C GLU A 65 -6.71 -19.51 -6.18
N LYS A 66 -7.62 -18.82 -5.53
CA LYS A 66 -8.16 -17.54 -5.99
C LYS A 66 -7.64 -16.43 -5.10
N LEU A 67 -7.22 -15.34 -5.73
CA LEU A 67 -6.81 -14.13 -5.05
C LEU A 67 -8.03 -13.46 -4.42
N ILE A 68 -7.96 -13.16 -3.13
CA ILE A 68 -9.03 -12.53 -2.35
C ILE A 68 -8.68 -11.07 -2.05
N ALA A 69 -7.48 -10.83 -1.48
CA ALA A 69 -7.00 -9.50 -1.16
C ALA A 69 -5.50 -9.39 -1.40
N TYR A 70 -5.06 -8.18 -1.70
CA TYR A 70 -3.66 -7.84 -1.96
C TYR A 70 -3.34 -6.48 -1.36
N TYR A 71 -2.17 -6.37 -0.75
CA TYR A 71 -1.64 -5.11 -0.27
C TYR A 71 -0.17 -4.99 -0.64
N ASP A 72 0.16 -3.99 -1.46
CA ASP A 72 1.55 -3.65 -1.77
C ASP A 72 2.11 -2.79 -0.65
N VAL A 73 3.14 -3.30 0.03
CA VAL A 73 3.81 -2.60 1.15
C VAL A 73 4.78 -1.54 0.63
N THR A 74 5.14 -1.61 -0.65
CA THR A 74 6.13 -0.70 -1.24
C THR A 74 5.53 0.65 -1.63
N ILE A 75 6.28 1.72 -1.39
CA ILE A 75 5.89 3.07 -1.87
C ILE A 75 5.88 3.14 -3.40
N SER A 76 6.70 2.32 -4.06
CA SER A 76 6.82 2.29 -5.52
C SER A 76 5.73 1.47 -6.21
N MET A 77 4.86 0.78 -5.47
CA MET A 77 3.78 -0.05 -5.99
C MET A 77 4.28 -1.03 -7.07
N ASN A 78 5.33 -1.80 -6.74
CA ASN A 78 6.00 -2.69 -7.68
C ASN A 78 5.89 -4.18 -7.33
N GLY A 79 5.20 -4.52 -6.25
CA GLY A 79 4.96 -5.89 -5.81
C GLY A 79 6.15 -6.58 -5.13
N SER A 80 7.32 -5.93 -5.02
CA SER A 80 8.50 -6.54 -4.42
C SER A 80 8.35 -6.85 -2.92
N GLU A 81 7.41 -6.20 -2.25
CA GLU A 81 6.95 -6.54 -0.90
C GLU A 81 5.44 -6.43 -0.84
N ALA A 82 4.75 -7.54 -0.61
CA ALA A 82 3.30 -7.59 -0.61
C ALA A 82 2.73 -8.62 0.37
N ALA A 83 1.57 -8.29 0.92
CA ALA A 83 0.70 -9.23 1.61
C ALA A 83 -0.39 -9.72 0.65
N ILE A 84 -0.58 -11.03 0.57
CA ILE A 84 -1.49 -11.67 -0.37
C ILE A 84 -2.38 -12.63 0.40
N LEU A 85 -3.68 -12.48 0.24
CA LEU A 85 -4.67 -13.41 0.76
C LEU A 85 -5.31 -14.17 -0.40
N THR A 86 -5.35 -15.48 -0.26
CA THR A 86 -6.01 -16.37 -1.21
C THR A 86 -7.15 -17.15 -0.54
N THR A 87 -7.83 -17.98 -1.29
CA THR A 87 -8.83 -18.92 -0.75
C THR A 87 -8.25 -20.01 0.14
N GLU A 88 -6.92 -20.21 0.13
CA GLU A 88 -6.26 -21.31 0.82
C GLU A 88 -5.20 -20.86 1.81
N ARG A 89 -4.48 -19.74 1.51
CA ARG A 89 -3.31 -19.29 2.27
C ARG A 89 -3.28 -17.78 2.46
N ILE A 90 -2.58 -17.36 3.50
CA ILE A 90 -2.04 -16.02 3.61
C ILE A 90 -0.55 -16.07 3.30
N LEU A 91 -0.06 -15.15 2.47
CA LEU A 91 1.33 -15.06 2.05
C LEU A 91 1.89 -13.66 2.36
N TYR A 92 3.16 -13.64 2.73
CA TYR A 92 3.95 -12.42 2.77
C TYR A 92 5.17 -12.61 1.86
N HIS A 93 5.20 -11.84 0.80
CA HIS A 93 6.28 -11.86 -0.19
C HIS A 93 7.17 -10.65 0.02
N LYS A 94 8.50 -10.88 0.02
CA LYS A 94 9.48 -9.81 0.14
C LYS A 94 10.78 -10.19 -0.56
N ASP A 95 11.24 -9.35 -1.48
CA ASP A 95 12.51 -9.49 -2.18
C ASP A 95 12.74 -10.91 -2.74
N GLY A 96 11.72 -11.46 -3.41
CA GLY A 96 11.76 -12.80 -4.01
C GLY A 96 11.64 -13.96 -3.02
N ARG A 97 11.39 -13.70 -1.73
CA ARG A 97 11.13 -14.71 -0.72
C ARG A 97 9.67 -14.67 -0.30
N THR A 98 9.04 -15.84 -0.21
CA THR A 98 7.65 -15.95 0.22
C THR A 98 7.56 -16.77 1.50
N THR A 99 6.91 -16.20 2.50
CA THR A 99 6.43 -16.93 3.68
C THR A 99 4.93 -17.12 3.51
N SER A 100 4.41 -18.33 3.78
CA SER A 100 2.98 -18.61 3.68
C SER A 100 2.49 -19.42 4.86
N ILE A 101 1.25 -19.19 5.27
CA ILE A 101 0.52 -20.00 6.24
C ILE A 101 -0.76 -20.47 5.54
N ASP A 102 -0.97 -21.78 5.51
CA ASP A 102 -2.26 -22.38 5.12
C ASP A 102 -3.33 -21.95 6.14
N LEU A 103 -4.48 -21.50 5.68
CA LEU A 103 -5.53 -21.03 6.57
C LEU A 103 -6.09 -22.14 7.48
N ARG A 104 -5.95 -23.40 7.08
CA ARG A 104 -6.32 -24.56 7.92
C ARG A 104 -5.37 -24.78 9.09
N ASP A 105 -4.12 -24.33 8.95
CA ASP A 105 -3.10 -24.43 10.00
C ASP A 105 -3.08 -23.21 10.92
N ALA A 106 -3.82 -22.15 10.56
CA ALA A 106 -3.91 -20.94 11.36
C ALA A 106 -4.78 -21.18 12.60
N VAL A 107 -4.23 -20.97 13.79
CA VAL A 107 -4.92 -21.14 15.08
C VAL A 107 -5.27 -19.83 15.75
N ASP A 108 -4.60 -18.73 15.37
CA ASP A 108 -4.81 -17.40 15.96
C ASP A 108 -4.66 -16.32 14.90
N VAL A 109 -5.64 -15.42 14.86
CA VAL A 109 -5.64 -14.24 13.98
C VAL A 109 -5.93 -13.03 14.84
N GLN A 110 -4.98 -12.13 14.93
CA GLN A 110 -5.07 -10.91 15.71
C GLN A 110 -5.06 -9.68 14.80
N HIS A 111 -5.85 -8.68 15.17
CA HIS A 111 -5.87 -7.37 14.55
C HIS A 111 -5.78 -6.28 15.62
N ARG A 112 -4.95 -5.28 15.37
CA ARG A 112 -4.87 -4.09 16.22
C ARG A 112 -4.56 -2.86 15.37
N HIS A 113 -5.21 -1.77 15.65
CA HIS A 113 -4.94 -0.49 15.03
C HIS A 113 -4.00 0.35 15.91
N GLN A 114 -2.98 0.98 15.28
CA GLN A 114 -2.08 1.93 15.93
C GLN A 114 -2.00 3.21 15.09
N SER A 115 -2.31 4.35 15.69
CA SER A 115 -2.51 5.63 14.99
C SER A 115 -1.39 6.07 14.05
N LEU A 116 -0.12 5.69 14.32
CA LEU A 116 1.04 6.05 13.49
C LEU A 116 1.50 4.94 12.54
N ILE A 117 1.15 3.70 12.84
CA ILE A 117 1.58 2.52 12.06
C ILE A 117 0.47 2.06 11.12
N GLY A 118 -0.79 2.24 11.51
CA GLY A 118 -1.95 1.72 10.83
C GLY A 118 -2.44 0.41 11.44
N ASP A 119 -2.87 -0.52 10.59
CA ASP A 119 -3.41 -1.79 11.01
C ASP A 119 -2.33 -2.86 11.03
N ILE A 120 -2.27 -3.59 12.12
CA ILE A 120 -1.35 -4.70 12.30
C ILE A 120 -2.18 -5.98 12.38
N ILE A 121 -1.97 -6.86 11.43
CA ILE A 121 -2.63 -8.17 11.33
C ILE A 121 -1.56 -9.23 11.57
N GLU A 122 -1.84 -10.17 12.46
CA GLU A 122 -0.91 -11.24 12.81
C GLU A 122 -1.63 -12.58 12.75
N VAL A 123 -1.08 -13.53 11.99
CA VAL A 123 -1.58 -14.89 11.85
C VAL A 123 -0.53 -15.85 12.40
N ARG A 124 -0.96 -16.83 13.20
CA ARG A 124 -0.10 -17.81 13.84
C ARG A 124 -0.60 -19.22 13.65
N THR A 125 0.33 -20.16 13.56
CA THR A 125 0.08 -21.59 13.59
C THR A 125 0.39 -22.19 14.96
N GLU A 126 -0.06 -23.42 15.21
CA GLU A 126 0.29 -24.18 16.41
C GLU A 126 1.79 -24.50 16.47
N SER A 127 2.46 -24.67 15.32
CA SER A 127 3.91 -24.88 15.22
C SER A 127 4.75 -23.65 15.60
N GLY A 128 4.12 -22.48 15.76
CA GLY A 128 4.78 -21.22 16.08
C GLY A 128 5.19 -20.39 14.87
N GLU A 129 4.84 -20.80 13.67
CA GLU A 129 5.00 -19.96 12.48
C GLU A 129 4.10 -18.73 12.58
N ARG A 130 4.59 -17.61 12.04
CA ARG A 130 3.90 -16.34 12.15
C ARG A 130 4.09 -15.48 10.91
N ILE A 131 2.99 -14.90 10.43
CA ILE A 131 2.99 -13.81 9.46
C ILE A 131 2.44 -12.56 10.15
N LYS A 132 3.19 -11.46 10.06
CA LYS A 132 2.78 -10.13 10.51
C LYS A 132 2.71 -9.20 9.30
N ILE A 133 1.56 -8.56 9.13
CA ILE A 133 1.29 -7.59 8.07
C ILE A 133 1.05 -6.23 8.75
N GLU A 134 1.74 -5.20 8.26
CA GLU A 134 1.50 -3.82 8.67
C GLU A 134 0.92 -3.06 7.49
N VAL A 135 -0.34 -2.68 7.59
CA VAL A 135 -1.03 -1.87 6.57
C VAL A 135 -0.99 -0.42 7.03
N ALA A 136 -0.34 0.43 6.24
CA ALA A 136 -0.15 1.83 6.58
C ALA A 136 -1.49 2.55 6.84
N PRO A 137 -1.51 3.63 7.63
CA PRO A 137 -2.72 4.41 7.88
C PRO A 137 -3.39 4.84 6.56
N LEU A 138 -4.71 4.81 6.50
CA LEU A 138 -5.55 5.16 5.34
C LEU A 138 -5.50 4.14 4.18
N ASN A 139 -4.84 3.01 4.34
CA ASN A 139 -4.74 1.96 3.31
C ASN A 139 -5.72 0.80 3.53
N ASP A 140 -6.76 1.01 4.34
CA ASP A 140 -7.88 0.09 4.53
C ASP A 140 -7.48 -1.33 5.02
N GLY A 141 -6.63 -1.37 6.05
CA GLY A 141 -6.20 -2.64 6.64
C GLY A 141 -7.35 -3.43 7.28
N GLU A 142 -8.42 -2.75 7.69
CA GLU A 142 -9.61 -3.40 8.22
C GLU A 142 -10.30 -4.27 7.15
N SER A 143 -10.36 -3.83 5.90
CA SER A 143 -10.90 -4.63 4.80
C SER A 143 -10.07 -5.89 4.54
N PHE A 144 -8.75 -5.80 4.63
CA PHE A 144 -7.89 -6.99 4.52
C PHE A 144 -8.15 -7.97 5.68
N TYR A 145 -8.23 -7.45 6.91
CA TYR A 145 -8.55 -8.27 8.07
C TYR A 145 -9.91 -8.95 7.97
N ASN A 146 -10.95 -8.22 7.57
CA ASN A 146 -12.30 -8.77 7.42
C ASN A 146 -12.33 -9.87 6.36
N ALA A 147 -11.68 -9.66 5.20
CA ALA A 147 -11.55 -10.67 4.17
C ALA A 147 -10.82 -11.93 4.66
N LEU A 148 -9.74 -11.76 5.44
CA LEU A 148 -9.02 -12.87 6.07
C LEU A 148 -9.94 -13.65 7.02
N MET A 149 -10.71 -12.96 7.86
CA MET A 149 -11.63 -13.59 8.80
C MET A 149 -12.77 -14.35 8.10
N ASP A 150 -13.26 -13.80 7.00
CA ASP A 150 -14.32 -14.43 6.20
C ASP A 150 -13.85 -15.75 5.59
N VAL A 151 -12.63 -15.77 5.02
CA VAL A 151 -12.06 -17.00 4.43
C VAL A 151 -11.66 -18.00 5.51
N TRP A 152 -11.00 -17.55 6.58
CA TRP A 152 -10.53 -18.42 7.67
C TRP A 152 -11.65 -19.12 8.41
N ARG A 153 -12.81 -18.46 8.55
CA ARG A 153 -13.99 -19.03 9.23
C ARG A 153 -14.94 -19.78 8.29
N ALA A 154 -14.65 -19.78 7.00
CA ALA A 154 -15.51 -20.45 6.04
C ALA A 154 -15.53 -21.97 6.27
N PRO A 155 -16.68 -22.64 6.17
CA PRO A 155 -16.73 -24.09 6.26
C PRO A 155 -15.90 -24.73 5.14
N GLY A 156 -14.81 -25.38 5.50
CA GLY A 156 -13.91 -26.08 4.58
C GLY A 156 -12.55 -25.39 4.35
N ALA A 157 -12.26 -24.33 5.09
CA ALA A 157 -10.90 -23.78 5.17
C ALA A 157 -9.98 -24.71 5.98
#